data_c974d19e4e8628e077d810351006fdb6
#
_entry.id   c974d19e4e8628e077d810351006fdb6
#
_cell.length_a   1.000
_cell.length_b   1.000
_cell.length_c   1.000
_cell.angle_alpha   90.00
_cell.angle_beta   90.00
_cell.angle_gamma   90.00
#
_symmetry.space_group_name_H-M   'P 1'
#
loop_
_entity.id
_entity.type
_entity.pdbx_description
1 polymer ?
#
loop_
_entity_poly.entity_id
_entity_poly.type
_entity_poly.pdbx_seq_one_letter_code
_entity_poly.pdbx_strand_id
1 'polypeptide(L)'
;VASDNSTVTVKLSEPVYDTNSGSGALEVGDFAFSISGGLGTLASATPTSISKANPSFTDSQVATPDGPQSVRTVDLDLDNDMDLIVPAFDDDIILWYENNGSQSFTQRTVGSGIDGPKETYPVDLDLDGDMDIVSAIYNDKDLLWYENDGSQSFTKRTIDASLAGNGNHCTVVDLDGDNDLDIVVGTLNDNSLSWYENDGSQSFTKNSIGTGFDSNLPVVIDLDEDGDLDMVMRTFEGGEKLRWFENNGSESFTQNLIDNSNGGGLKVIDLDEDGDYDVVTADGN
;
A
#
# COMPACT_ATOMS: atom_id res chain seq x y z
N VAL A 1 21.95 30.97 -13.21
CA VAL A 1 21.94 32.43 -13.46
C VAL A 1 22.14 32.62 -14.95
N ALA A 2 21.27 33.44 -15.56
CA ALA A 2 21.43 33.77 -16.99
C ALA A 2 22.79 34.47 -17.23
N SER A 3 23.33 34.36 -18.45
CA SER A 3 24.64 34.92 -18.80
C SER A 3 24.69 36.47 -18.68
N ASP A 4 23.53 37.11 -18.69
CA ASP A 4 23.35 38.52 -18.50
C ASP A 4 23.03 38.91 -17.03
N ASN A 5 23.00 37.95 -16.12
CA ASN A 5 22.64 38.14 -14.72
C ASN A 5 21.23 38.74 -14.50
N SER A 6 20.33 38.65 -15.49
CA SER A 6 19.02 39.28 -15.42
C SER A 6 17.97 38.42 -14.71
N THR A 7 18.21 37.10 -14.62
CA THR A 7 17.25 36.16 -13.99
C THR A 7 17.94 35.13 -13.14
N VAL A 8 17.26 34.74 -12.06
CA VAL A 8 17.59 33.59 -11.21
C VAL A 8 16.39 32.65 -11.20
N THR A 9 16.62 31.40 -11.53
CA THR A 9 15.61 30.36 -11.42
C THR A 9 15.91 29.49 -10.21
N VAL A 10 14.94 29.40 -9.30
CA VAL A 10 15.01 28.50 -8.13
C VAL A 10 14.01 27.37 -8.36
N LYS A 11 14.50 26.14 -8.27
CA LYS A 11 13.66 24.93 -8.24
C LYS A 11 13.64 24.40 -6.82
N LEU A 12 12.45 24.14 -6.30
CA LEU A 12 12.27 23.52 -5.01
C LEU A 12 11.99 22.02 -5.26
N SER A 13 12.66 21.16 -4.52
CA SER A 13 12.52 19.70 -4.64
C SER A 13 11.25 19.18 -3.98
N GLU A 14 10.67 19.97 -3.08
CA GLU A 14 9.47 19.61 -2.33
C GLU A 14 8.38 20.67 -2.45
N PRO A 15 7.10 20.32 -2.23
CA PRO A 15 6.02 21.28 -2.12
C PRO A 15 6.29 22.26 -0.98
N VAL A 16 6.18 23.55 -1.25
CA VAL A 16 6.32 24.60 -0.24
C VAL A 16 4.97 25.29 -0.08
N TYR A 17 4.54 25.46 1.15
CA TYR A 17 3.25 26.06 1.52
C TYR A 17 3.46 27.35 2.29
N ASP A 18 2.47 28.21 2.30
CA ASP A 18 2.41 29.38 3.17
C ASP A 18 2.39 28.96 4.63
N THR A 19 3.09 29.68 5.47
CA THR A 19 3.75 29.24 6.70
C THR A 19 2.88 28.99 7.92
N ASN A 20 1.57 28.95 7.87
CA ASN A 20 0.83 28.83 9.14
C ASN A 20 -0.12 27.62 9.28
N SER A 21 -0.32 26.83 8.25
CA SER A 21 -1.20 25.65 8.34
C SER A 21 -1.02 24.63 7.21
N GLY A 22 0.07 24.71 6.45
CA GLY A 22 0.30 23.78 5.32
C GLY A 22 -0.67 23.94 4.15
N SER A 23 -1.57 24.91 4.18
CA SER A 23 -2.53 25.20 3.13
C SER A 23 -2.46 26.66 2.73
N GLY A 24 -2.20 26.92 1.47
CA GLY A 24 -2.16 28.26 0.89
C GLY A 24 -1.36 28.31 -0.40
N ALA A 25 -1.63 29.28 -1.26
CA ALA A 25 -0.81 29.53 -2.44
C ALA A 25 0.39 30.38 -2.04
N LEU A 26 1.59 29.99 -2.49
CA LEU A 26 2.77 30.82 -2.32
C LEU A 26 2.60 32.14 -3.02
N GLU A 27 2.91 33.22 -2.31
CA GLU A 27 2.90 34.59 -2.82
C GLU A 27 4.31 35.13 -3.00
N VAL A 28 4.42 36.22 -3.79
CA VAL A 28 5.73 36.86 -4.04
C VAL A 28 6.38 37.33 -2.74
N GLY A 29 5.59 37.69 -1.75
CA GLY A 29 6.05 38.13 -0.44
C GLY A 29 6.67 37.05 0.47
N ASP A 30 6.43 35.78 0.16
CA ASP A 30 6.95 34.65 0.95
C ASP A 30 8.45 34.40 0.72
N PHE A 31 9.04 35.08 -0.27
CA PHE A 31 10.43 34.91 -0.65
C PHE A 31 11.24 36.17 -0.42
N ALA A 32 12.39 35.99 0.18
CA ALA A 32 13.43 37.02 0.26
C ALA A 32 14.75 36.47 -0.24
N PHE A 33 15.37 37.12 -1.20
CA PHE A 33 16.67 36.75 -1.74
C PHE A 33 17.77 37.66 -1.26
N SER A 34 18.93 37.09 -1.00
CA SER A 34 20.14 37.83 -0.70
C SER A 34 21.29 37.35 -1.56
N ILE A 35 22.22 38.23 -1.89
CA ILE A 35 23.50 37.89 -2.52
C ILE A 35 24.59 37.97 -1.47
N SER A 36 25.35 36.91 -1.30
CA SER A 36 26.53 36.87 -0.46
C SER A 36 27.75 36.49 -1.31
N GLY A 37 28.85 37.23 -1.18
CA GLY A 37 30.16 36.90 -1.79
C GLY A 37 30.31 37.20 -3.27
N GLY A 38 29.64 38.22 -3.80
CA GLY A 38 29.79 38.63 -5.22
C GLY A 38 29.75 40.14 -5.44
N LEU A 39 30.04 40.59 -6.67
CA LEU A 39 29.95 42.00 -7.09
C LEU A 39 28.56 42.38 -7.62
N GLY A 40 27.59 41.45 -7.56
CA GLY A 40 26.21 41.68 -8.01
C GLY A 40 25.36 42.30 -6.93
N THR A 41 24.41 43.14 -7.34
CA THR A 41 23.35 43.67 -6.49
C THR A 41 21.99 43.20 -6.98
N LEU A 42 21.10 42.83 -6.06
CA LEU A 42 19.69 42.58 -6.42
C LEU A 42 18.97 43.90 -6.66
N ALA A 43 18.29 44.03 -7.77
CA ALA A 43 17.39 45.16 -8.03
C ALA A 43 16.15 45.11 -7.11
N SER A 44 15.75 43.89 -6.70
CA SER A 44 14.72 43.62 -5.71
C SER A 44 15.06 42.35 -4.94
N ALA A 45 14.86 42.34 -3.64
CA ALA A 45 15.02 41.16 -2.79
C ALA A 45 13.78 40.24 -2.86
N THR A 46 12.71 40.67 -3.49
CA THR A 46 11.46 39.91 -3.67
C THR A 46 11.29 39.53 -5.13
N PRO A 47 10.90 38.30 -5.47
CA PRO A 47 10.61 37.94 -6.84
C PRO A 47 9.44 38.76 -7.40
N THR A 48 9.46 39.04 -8.69
CA THR A 48 8.37 39.79 -9.36
C THR A 48 7.18 38.90 -9.74
N SER A 49 7.39 37.60 -9.76
CA SER A 49 6.35 36.60 -10.03
C SER A 49 6.78 35.24 -9.53
N ILE A 50 5.79 34.42 -9.17
CA ILE A 50 5.92 33.00 -8.89
C ILE A 50 4.99 32.27 -9.83
N SER A 51 5.50 31.27 -10.51
CA SER A 51 4.69 30.33 -11.28
C SER A 51 4.96 28.90 -10.81
N LYS A 52 3.89 28.17 -10.50
CA LYS A 52 3.97 26.73 -10.25
C LYS A 52 4.17 26.03 -11.60
N ALA A 53 5.24 25.28 -11.72
CA ALA A 53 5.39 24.38 -12.87
C ALA A 53 4.28 23.33 -12.78
N ASN A 54 3.47 23.19 -13.82
CA ASN A 54 2.57 22.06 -13.89
C ASN A 54 3.40 20.78 -14.01
N PRO A 55 3.11 19.73 -13.22
CA PRO A 55 3.77 18.46 -13.42
C PRO A 55 3.47 17.95 -14.83
N SER A 56 4.50 17.55 -15.55
CA SER A 56 4.32 16.86 -16.83
C SER A 56 4.54 15.37 -16.59
N PHE A 57 3.57 14.58 -17.00
CA PHE A 57 3.67 13.12 -16.96
C PHE A 57 4.03 12.63 -18.36
N THR A 58 5.01 11.73 -18.42
CA THR A 58 5.36 10.98 -19.64
C THR A 58 4.96 9.53 -19.45
N ASP A 59 4.23 8.97 -20.39
CA ASP A 59 3.96 7.54 -20.41
C ASP A 59 5.25 6.79 -20.72
N SER A 60 5.59 5.83 -19.87
CA SER A 60 6.67 4.88 -20.08
C SER A 60 6.15 3.48 -19.79
N GLN A 61 6.16 2.61 -20.80
CA GLN A 61 5.79 1.22 -20.64
C GLN A 61 6.99 0.44 -20.11
N VAL A 62 6.84 -0.18 -18.93
CA VAL A 62 7.88 -1.02 -18.32
C VAL A 62 7.86 -2.42 -18.94
N ALA A 63 6.67 -3.04 -19.04
CA ALA A 63 6.51 -4.40 -19.52
C ALA A 63 5.07 -4.69 -19.98
N THR A 64 4.83 -5.89 -20.50
CA THR A 64 3.52 -6.39 -20.92
C THR A 64 3.32 -7.84 -20.49
N PRO A 65 3.25 -8.11 -19.16
CA PRO A 65 2.87 -9.44 -18.69
C PRO A 65 1.40 -9.74 -19.08
N ASP A 66 1.04 -11.00 -19.18
CA ASP A 66 -0.35 -11.38 -19.48
C ASP A 66 -1.19 -11.44 -18.20
N GLY A 67 -2.34 -10.79 -18.22
CA GLY A 67 -3.28 -10.72 -17.10
C GLY A 67 -2.73 -10.08 -15.81
N PRO A 68 -1.99 -8.95 -15.83
CA PRO A 68 -1.50 -8.33 -14.60
C PRO A 68 -2.68 -7.88 -13.74
N GLN A 69 -2.69 -8.26 -12.45
CA GLN A 69 -3.82 -7.98 -11.56
C GLN A 69 -3.56 -6.77 -10.64
N SER A 70 -2.34 -6.66 -10.15
CA SER A 70 -1.92 -5.57 -9.28
C SER A 70 -0.48 -5.16 -9.57
N VAL A 71 -0.04 -4.08 -8.96
CA VAL A 71 1.37 -3.68 -8.91
C VAL A 71 1.68 -3.15 -7.52
N ARG A 72 2.76 -3.63 -6.95
CA ARG A 72 3.31 -3.11 -5.70
C ARG A 72 4.70 -2.55 -5.96
N THR A 73 5.05 -1.52 -5.20
CA THR A 73 6.37 -0.92 -5.23
C THR A 73 7.10 -1.23 -3.93
N VAL A 74 8.33 -1.65 -4.02
CA VAL A 74 9.20 -2.00 -2.90
C VAL A 74 10.64 -1.87 -3.36
N ASP A 75 11.55 -1.55 -2.47
CA ASP A 75 12.99 -1.73 -2.67
C ASP A 75 13.32 -3.18 -2.27
N LEU A 76 13.25 -4.11 -3.25
CA LEU A 76 13.30 -5.55 -2.98
C LEU A 76 14.71 -6.08 -2.77
N ASP A 77 15.70 -5.43 -3.37
CA ASP A 77 17.12 -5.79 -3.24
C ASP A 77 17.93 -4.85 -2.36
N LEU A 78 17.24 -3.88 -1.74
CA LEU A 78 17.79 -2.91 -0.79
C LEU A 78 18.90 -2.02 -1.39
N ASP A 79 18.78 -1.71 -2.69
CA ASP A 79 19.70 -0.82 -3.39
C ASP A 79 19.28 0.66 -3.35
N ASN A 80 18.15 0.99 -2.72
CA ASN A 80 17.47 2.27 -2.58
C ASN A 80 16.75 2.76 -3.87
N ASP A 81 16.50 1.89 -4.81
CA ASP A 81 15.67 2.17 -5.98
C ASP A 81 14.37 1.35 -5.90
N MET A 82 13.23 1.99 -6.11
CA MET A 82 11.95 1.29 -5.99
C MET A 82 11.69 0.38 -7.19
N ASP A 83 11.44 -0.88 -6.91
CA ASP A 83 11.09 -1.94 -7.84
C ASP A 83 9.59 -2.09 -8.03
N LEU A 84 9.18 -2.97 -8.95
CA LEU A 84 7.78 -3.34 -9.15
C LEU A 84 7.58 -4.84 -8.99
N ILE A 85 6.59 -5.23 -8.18
CA ILE A 85 6.12 -6.62 -8.07
C ILE A 85 4.77 -6.71 -8.78
N VAL A 86 4.65 -7.66 -9.71
CA VAL A 86 3.47 -7.83 -10.54
C VAL A 86 3.05 -9.31 -10.60
N PRO A 87 1.91 -9.68 -10.02
CA PRO A 87 1.30 -10.97 -10.27
C PRO A 87 0.67 -10.96 -11.67
N ALA A 88 1.14 -11.83 -12.55
CA ALA A 88 0.64 -12.02 -13.91
C ALA A 88 -0.26 -13.27 -13.92
N PHE A 89 -1.57 -13.04 -13.83
CA PHE A 89 -2.58 -14.06 -13.58
C PHE A 89 -2.64 -15.11 -14.68
N ASP A 90 -2.61 -14.67 -15.97
CA ASP A 90 -2.72 -15.55 -17.11
C ASP A 90 -1.38 -16.19 -17.51
N ASP A 91 -0.27 -15.66 -17.01
CA ASP A 91 1.08 -16.23 -17.17
C ASP A 91 1.46 -17.22 -16.05
N ASP A 92 0.64 -17.34 -14.98
CA ASP A 92 0.90 -18.20 -13.82
C ASP A 92 2.24 -17.91 -13.12
N ILE A 93 2.57 -16.62 -13.00
CA ILE A 93 3.88 -16.18 -12.52
C ILE A 93 3.77 -14.90 -11.66
N ILE A 94 4.64 -14.76 -10.67
CA ILE A 94 4.89 -13.51 -9.98
C ILE A 94 6.21 -12.94 -10.49
N LEU A 95 6.13 -11.74 -11.05
CA LEU A 95 7.24 -11.03 -11.65
C LEU A 95 7.78 -9.94 -10.74
N TRP A 96 9.08 -9.77 -10.76
CA TRP A 96 9.80 -8.67 -10.20
C TRP A 96 10.48 -7.89 -11.33
N TYR A 97 10.26 -6.59 -11.39
CA TYR A 97 10.96 -5.69 -12.29
C TYR A 97 11.92 -4.85 -11.48
N GLU A 98 13.18 -5.29 -11.45
CA GLU A 98 14.30 -4.63 -10.78
C GLU A 98 14.62 -3.32 -11.48
N ASN A 99 14.57 -2.21 -10.74
CA ASN A 99 14.93 -0.88 -11.19
C ASN A 99 16.44 -0.65 -10.96
N ASN A 100 17.11 -0.03 -11.88
CA ASN A 100 18.54 0.27 -11.76
C ASN A 100 18.83 1.74 -11.40
N GLY A 101 17.87 2.44 -10.79
CA GLY A 101 17.97 3.85 -10.44
C GLY A 101 17.89 4.84 -11.59
N SER A 102 17.81 4.35 -12.81
CA SER A 102 17.68 5.18 -14.02
C SER A 102 16.35 4.92 -14.75
N GLN A 103 15.36 4.35 -14.05
CA GLN A 103 14.06 3.95 -14.61
C GLN A 103 14.19 2.92 -15.75
N SER A 104 15.24 2.10 -15.69
CA SER A 104 15.42 0.95 -16.56
C SER A 104 15.19 -0.31 -15.74
N PHE A 105 14.23 -1.13 -16.19
CA PHE A 105 13.76 -2.27 -15.44
C PHE A 105 14.26 -3.59 -16.05
N THR A 106 14.74 -4.48 -15.19
CA THR A 106 15.13 -5.85 -15.55
C THR A 106 14.10 -6.82 -15.01
N GLN A 107 13.46 -7.60 -15.89
CA GLN A 107 12.48 -8.61 -15.46
C GLN A 107 13.16 -9.80 -14.80
N ARG A 108 12.68 -10.14 -13.61
CA ARG A 108 13.04 -11.34 -12.84
C ARG A 108 11.78 -12.09 -12.42
N THR A 109 11.96 -13.30 -11.91
CA THR A 109 10.86 -14.16 -11.45
C THR A 109 10.98 -14.39 -9.96
N VAL A 110 9.94 -14.09 -9.21
CA VAL A 110 9.78 -14.48 -7.80
C VAL A 110 9.27 -15.92 -7.71
N GLY A 111 8.16 -16.23 -8.40
CA GLY A 111 7.55 -17.55 -8.41
C GLY A 111 6.87 -17.87 -9.73
N SER A 112 6.79 -19.15 -10.08
CA SER A 112 6.15 -19.63 -11.31
C SER A 112 5.44 -20.96 -11.10
N GLY A 113 4.52 -21.30 -12.03
CA GLY A 113 3.72 -22.52 -11.95
C GLY A 113 2.72 -22.47 -10.79
N ILE A 114 2.10 -21.32 -10.61
CA ILE A 114 1.08 -21.00 -9.60
C ILE A 114 -0.17 -20.52 -10.34
N ASP A 115 -1.26 -21.27 -10.31
CA ASP A 115 -2.45 -20.99 -11.13
C ASP A 115 -3.21 -19.76 -10.59
N GLY A 116 -3.09 -18.65 -11.32
CA GLY A 116 -3.80 -17.40 -11.06
C GLY A 116 -3.33 -16.61 -9.83
N PRO A 117 -2.06 -16.16 -9.77
CA PRO A 117 -1.63 -15.24 -8.71
C PRO A 117 -2.37 -13.91 -8.88
N LYS A 118 -3.00 -13.41 -7.81
CA LYS A 118 -3.88 -12.26 -7.91
C LYS A 118 -3.40 -11.05 -7.12
N GLU A 119 -2.99 -11.24 -5.90
CA GLU A 119 -2.46 -10.19 -5.04
C GLU A 119 -1.09 -10.61 -4.51
N THR A 120 -0.21 -9.65 -4.39
CA THR A 120 1.11 -9.82 -3.76
C THR A 120 1.31 -8.73 -2.72
N TYR A 121 1.92 -9.08 -1.61
CA TYR A 121 2.24 -8.16 -0.53
C TYR A 121 3.73 -8.29 -0.20
N PRO A 122 4.56 -7.31 -0.61
CA PRO A 122 5.97 -7.29 -0.23
C PRO A 122 6.12 -6.84 1.22
N VAL A 123 6.88 -7.59 2.01
CA VAL A 123 7.08 -7.38 3.45
C VAL A 123 8.25 -8.23 3.94
N ASP A 124 8.97 -7.78 4.93
CA ASP A 124 9.93 -8.60 5.70
C ASP A 124 9.12 -9.41 6.73
N LEU A 125 8.67 -10.64 6.33
CA LEU A 125 7.70 -11.41 7.11
C LEU A 125 8.34 -12.13 8.31
N ASP A 126 9.59 -12.50 8.21
CA ASP A 126 10.32 -13.20 9.27
C ASP A 126 11.31 -12.30 10.03
N LEU A 127 11.28 -11.01 9.71
CA LEU A 127 12.05 -9.95 10.37
C LEU A 127 13.58 -10.20 10.29
N ASP A 128 14.04 -10.80 9.19
CA ASP A 128 15.47 -11.04 8.95
C ASP A 128 16.18 -9.87 8.25
N GLY A 129 15.42 -8.88 7.80
CA GLY A 129 15.87 -7.65 7.15
C GLY A 129 15.76 -7.66 5.63
N ASP A 130 15.35 -8.77 5.02
CA ASP A 130 15.16 -8.93 3.59
C ASP A 130 13.67 -8.90 3.22
N MET A 131 13.32 -8.29 2.10
CA MET A 131 11.93 -8.16 1.69
C MET A 131 11.43 -9.44 1.03
N ASP A 132 10.40 -10.05 1.60
CA ASP A 132 9.68 -11.22 1.13
C ASP A 132 8.45 -10.86 0.30
N ILE A 133 7.76 -11.88 -0.23
CA ILE A 133 6.49 -11.71 -0.93
C ILE A 133 5.45 -12.70 -0.38
N VAL A 134 4.37 -12.19 0.17
CA VAL A 134 3.15 -12.97 0.48
C VAL A 134 2.19 -12.88 -0.69
N SER A 135 1.56 -13.99 -1.08
CA SER A 135 0.63 -14.01 -2.19
C SER A 135 -0.58 -14.91 -1.95
N ALA A 136 -1.77 -14.36 -2.20
CA ALA A 136 -3.01 -15.11 -2.24
C ALA A 136 -3.29 -15.58 -3.67
N ILE A 137 -3.42 -16.89 -3.87
CA ILE A 137 -3.56 -17.52 -5.19
C ILE A 137 -5.02 -17.85 -5.46
N TYR A 138 -5.51 -17.41 -6.60
CA TYR A 138 -6.93 -17.48 -6.93
C TYR A 138 -7.39 -18.89 -7.30
N ASN A 139 -6.78 -19.52 -8.29
CA ASN A 139 -7.23 -20.82 -8.81
C ASN A 139 -6.71 -22.00 -7.98
N ASP A 140 -5.44 -21.98 -7.58
CA ASP A 140 -4.86 -23.00 -6.71
C ASP A 140 -5.45 -22.96 -5.29
N LYS A 141 -6.00 -21.81 -4.87
CA LYS A 141 -6.52 -21.57 -3.53
C LYS A 141 -5.47 -21.73 -2.44
N ASP A 142 -4.29 -21.26 -2.73
CA ASP A 142 -3.16 -21.28 -1.83
C ASP A 142 -2.90 -19.91 -1.22
N LEU A 143 -2.41 -19.88 0.00
CA LEU A 143 -1.69 -18.76 0.58
C LEU A 143 -0.21 -19.11 0.61
N LEU A 144 0.58 -18.35 -0.11
CA LEU A 144 2.00 -18.60 -0.31
C LEU A 144 2.85 -17.48 0.26
N TRP A 145 4.01 -17.85 0.73
CA TRP A 145 5.09 -16.97 1.11
C TRP A 145 6.34 -17.34 0.28
N TYR A 146 6.95 -16.36 -0.32
CA TYR A 146 8.22 -16.45 -1.02
C TYR A 146 9.27 -15.77 -0.17
N GLU A 147 9.96 -16.57 0.65
CA GLU A 147 11.05 -16.13 1.52
C GLU A 147 12.27 -15.77 0.67
N ASN A 148 12.77 -14.56 0.85
CA ASN A 148 13.99 -14.05 0.24
C ASN A 148 15.19 -14.41 1.14
N ASP A 149 16.31 -14.85 0.56
CA ASP A 149 17.53 -15.19 1.32
C ASP A 149 18.55 -14.03 1.38
N GLY A 150 18.12 -12.80 1.07
CA GLY A 150 18.99 -11.63 0.97
C GLY A 150 19.90 -11.60 -0.25
N SER A 151 19.83 -12.65 -1.07
CA SER A 151 20.55 -12.72 -2.35
C SER A 151 19.60 -12.75 -3.53
N GLN A 152 18.36 -12.31 -3.32
CA GLN A 152 17.28 -12.30 -4.34
C GLN A 152 16.93 -13.71 -4.85
N SER A 153 17.11 -14.71 -4.00
CA SER A 153 16.71 -16.09 -4.26
C SER A 153 15.50 -16.42 -3.37
N PHE A 154 14.38 -16.72 -4.00
CA PHE A 154 13.12 -16.93 -3.32
C PHE A 154 12.83 -18.40 -3.08
N THR A 155 12.53 -18.74 -1.83
CA THR A 155 12.07 -20.08 -1.44
C THR A 155 10.55 -20.06 -1.26
N LYS A 156 9.82 -20.83 -2.09
CA LYS A 156 8.36 -20.97 -1.96
C LYS A 156 8.02 -21.74 -0.69
N ARG A 157 7.24 -21.14 0.20
CA ARG A 157 6.61 -21.76 1.36
C ARG A 157 5.10 -21.70 1.23
N THR A 158 4.42 -22.76 1.64
CA THR A 158 2.96 -22.82 1.63
C THR A 158 2.45 -22.61 3.05
N ILE A 159 1.71 -21.53 3.28
CA ILE A 159 1.09 -21.26 4.56
C ILE A 159 -0.24 -22.03 4.67
N ASP A 160 -1.09 -21.94 3.63
CA ASP A 160 -2.33 -22.74 3.53
C ASP A 160 -2.48 -23.22 2.08
N ALA A 161 -2.66 -24.52 1.87
CA ALA A 161 -2.86 -25.14 0.55
C ALA A 161 -4.34 -25.43 0.25
N SER A 162 -5.24 -24.85 1.03
CA SER A 162 -6.68 -25.17 0.93
C SER A 162 -7.55 -24.02 1.46
N LEU A 163 -7.34 -22.81 0.93
CA LEU A 163 -8.24 -21.71 1.20
C LEU A 163 -9.69 -22.13 0.89
N ALA A 164 -10.62 -21.75 1.74
CA ALA A 164 -12.01 -22.14 1.59
C ALA A 164 -12.63 -21.67 0.26
N GLY A 165 -12.21 -20.48 -0.21
CA GLY A 165 -12.56 -19.93 -1.52
C GLY A 165 -11.32 -19.59 -2.35
N ASN A 166 -11.52 -18.89 -3.46
CA ASN A 166 -10.43 -18.39 -4.28
C ASN A 166 -9.72 -17.24 -3.55
N GLY A 167 -8.41 -17.32 -3.38
CA GLY A 167 -7.62 -16.25 -2.79
C GLY A 167 -7.76 -14.97 -3.61
N ASN A 168 -8.19 -13.88 -2.98
CA ASN A 168 -8.44 -12.64 -3.70
C ASN A 168 -7.51 -11.53 -3.27
N HIS A 169 -7.43 -11.31 -1.98
CA HIS A 169 -6.60 -10.28 -1.38
C HIS A 169 -5.95 -10.79 -0.10
N CYS A 170 -4.77 -10.24 0.21
CA CYS A 170 -4.13 -10.40 1.50
C CYS A 170 -3.54 -9.07 1.97
N THR A 171 -3.48 -8.89 3.27
CA THR A 171 -2.71 -7.83 3.94
C THR A 171 -1.89 -8.44 5.05
N VAL A 172 -0.78 -7.80 5.37
CA VAL A 172 0.13 -8.25 6.43
C VAL A 172 0.24 -7.16 7.47
N VAL A 173 0.04 -7.52 8.72
CA VAL A 173 0.00 -6.59 9.86
C VAL A 173 0.20 -7.38 11.16
N ASP A 174 0.81 -6.82 12.16
CA ASP A 174 0.82 -7.32 13.54
C ASP A 174 -0.58 -7.08 14.14
N LEU A 175 -1.47 -8.09 14.08
CA LEU A 175 -2.89 -7.91 14.41
C LEU A 175 -3.19 -8.10 15.90
N ASP A 176 -2.38 -8.88 16.60
CA ASP A 176 -2.54 -9.15 18.03
C ASP A 176 -1.55 -8.40 18.93
N GLY A 177 -0.62 -7.64 18.31
CA GLY A 177 0.30 -6.78 19.03
C GLY A 177 1.49 -7.50 19.67
N ASP A 178 1.81 -8.71 19.19
CA ASP A 178 2.92 -9.51 19.72
C ASP A 178 4.28 -9.19 19.05
N ASN A 179 4.29 -8.34 18.05
CA ASN A 179 5.38 -7.89 17.18
C ASN A 179 5.79 -8.89 16.09
N ASP A 180 5.03 -9.92 15.86
CA ASP A 180 5.17 -10.80 14.72
C ASP A 180 4.13 -10.44 13.64
N LEU A 181 4.50 -10.52 12.38
CA LEU A 181 3.59 -10.10 11.31
C LEU A 181 2.63 -11.21 10.92
N ASP A 182 1.34 -10.92 11.02
CA ASP A 182 0.23 -11.80 10.67
C ASP A 182 -0.29 -11.55 9.26
N ILE A 183 -1.15 -12.44 8.77
CA ILE A 183 -1.72 -12.32 7.44
C ILE A 183 -3.25 -12.39 7.52
N VAL A 184 -3.93 -11.36 7.02
CA VAL A 184 -5.38 -11.37 6.84
C VAL A 184 -5.70 -11.67 5.38
N VAL A 185 -6.53 -12.68 5.13
CA VAL A 185 -6.87 -13.13 3.77
C VAL A 185 -8.37 -13.10 3.54
N GLY A 186 -8.77 -12.39 2.49
CA GLY A 186 -10.13 -12.42 1.96
C GLY A 186 -10.24 -13.37 0.77
N THR A 187 -11.27 -14.22 0.77
CA THR A 187 -11.51 -15.18 -0.31
C THR A 187 -12.84 -14.96 -1.02
N LEU A 188 -12.85 -15.19 -2.34
CA LEU A 188 -14.05 -15.18 -3.18
C LEU A 188 -14.74 -16.54 -3.20
N ASN A 189 -16.00 -16.56 -3.58
CA ASN A 189 -16.92 -17.69 -3.73
C ASN A 189 -17.47 -18.25 -2.42
N ASP A 190 -16.72 -18.35 -1.36
CA ASP A 190 -17.22 -18.65 -0.01
C ASP A 190 -17.34 -17.38 0.84
N ASN A 191 -16.79 -16.27 0.35
CA ASN A 191 -16.85 -14.95 0.96
C ASN A 191 -16.38 -14.99 2.43
N SER A 192 -15.24 -15.62 2.68
CA SER A 192 -14.66 -15.73 4.01
C SER A 192 -13.50 -14.76 4.22
N LEU A 193 -13.33 -14.36 5.46
CA LEU A 193 -12.18 -13.63 5.97
C LEU A 193 -11.52 -14.51 7.04
N SER A 194 -10.24 -14.72 6.89
CA SER A 194 -9.42 -15.48 7.82
C SER A 194 -8.18 -14.70 8.20
N TRP A 195 -7.76 -14.87 9.41
CA TRP A 195 -6.50 -14.39 9.94
C TRP A 195 -5.56 -15.58 10.18
N TYR A 196 -4.32 -15.43 9.79
CA TYR A 196 -3.25 -16.39 10.00
C TYR A 196 -2.26 -15.76 10.97
N GLU A 197 -2.42 -16.12 12.23
CA GLU A 197 -1.56 -15.72 13.35
C GLU A 197 -0.19 -16.38 13.20
N ASN A 198 0.86 -15.56 13.21
CA ASN A 198 2.26 -16.00 13.20
C ASN A 198 2.75 -16.13 14.64
N ASP A 199 3.41 -17.21 14.98
CA ASP A 199 3.94 -17.45 16.34
C ASP A 199 5.39 -16.96 16.51
N GLY A 200 5.89 -16.12 15.59
CA GLY A 200 7.27 -15.64 15.57
C GLY A 200 8.31 -16.69 15.16
N SER A 201 7.85 -17.89 14.85
CA SER A 201 8.70 -18.99 14.34
C SER A 201 8.29 -19.41 12.93
N GLN A 202 7.55 -18.53 12.23
CA GLN A 202 7.02 -18.77 10.87
C GLN A 202 6.04 -19.95 10.81
N SER A 203 5.36 -20.22 11.91
CA SER A 203 4.27 -21.18 12.02
C SER A 203 2.96 -20.44 12.14
N PHE A 204 2.05 -20.67 11.19
CA PHE A 204 0.81 -19.92 11.07
C PHE A 204 -0.38 -20.73 11.58
N THR A 205 -1.16 -20.13 12.49
CA THR A 205 -2.43 -20.65 12.97
C THR A 205 -3.58 -19.94 12.28
N LYS A 206 -4.45 -20.70 11.59
CA LYS A 206 -5.62 -20.12 10.91
C LYS A 206 -6.75 -19.85 11.87
N ASN A 207 -7.18 -18.62 11.98
CA ASN A 207 -8.33 -18.16 12.74
C ASN A 207 -9.41 -17.63 11.77
N SER A 208 -10.68 -18.02 11.95
CA SER A 208 -11.79 -17.54 11.12
C SER A 208 -12.38 -16.28 11.74
N ILE A 209 -12.36 -15.18 10.98
CA ILE A 209 -13.04 -13.95 11.37
C ILE A 209 -14.52 -14.04 11.03
N GLY A 210 -14.86 -14.68 9.90
CA GLY A 210 -16.25 -14.93 9.54
C GLY A 210 -16.49 -15.19 8.05
N THR A 211 -17.77 -15.23 7.67
CA THR A 211 -18.21 -15.47 6.29
C THR A 211 -19.28 -14.45 5.88
N GLY A 212 -19.59 -14.35 4.59
CA GLY A 212 -20.59 -13.40 4.06
C GLY A 212 -20.00 -12.03 3.74
N PHE A 213 -18.70 -11.94 3.59
CA PHE A 213 -17.98 -10.70 3.29
C PHE A 213 -17.86 -10.45 1.79
N ASP A 214 -17.70 -9.18 1.40
CA ASP A 214 -17.13 -8.87 0.10
C ASP A 214 -15.64 -9.25 0.12
N SER A 215 -15.16 -9.72 -1.00
CA SER A 215 -13.77 -10.11 -1.20
C SER A 215 -12.78 -8.95 -1.14
N ASN A 216 -13.22 -7.74 -0.82
CA ASN A 216 -12.33 -6.60 -0.68
C ASN A 216 -11.54 -6.68 0.63
N LEU A 217 -10.30 -6.21 0.60
CA LEU A 217 -9.48 -6.10 1.81
C LEU A 217 -10.16 -5.23 2.86
N PRO A 218 -10.14 -5.64 4.12
CA PRO A 218 -10.47 -4.74 5.21
C PRO A 218 -9.45 -3.58 5.25
N VAL A 219 -9.91 -2.43 5.71
CA VAL A 219 -9.00 -1.43 6.27
C VAL A 219 -8.71 -1.87 7.69
N VAL A 220 -7.45 -2.13 8.00
CA VAL A 220 -7.01 -2.51 9.35
C VAL A 220 -6.50 -1.26 10.04
N ILE A 221 -7.06 -0.92 11.19
CA ILE A 221 -6.78 0.30 11.94
C ILE A 221 -7.36 0.17 13.35
N ASP A 222 -6.76 0.77 14.34
CA ASP A 222 -7.33 0.98 15.67
C ASP A 222 -8.40 2.09 15.56
N LEU A 223 -9.66 1.69 15.36
CA LEU A 223 -10.74 2.64 15.01
C LEU A 223 -11.29 3.38 16.23
N ASP A 224 -11.29 2.74 17.39
CA ASP A 224 -11.82 3.31 18.63
C ASP A 224 -10.72 3.71 19.63
N GLU A 225 -9.46 3.64 19.19
CA GLU A 225 -8.27 4.08 19.92
C GLU A 225 -8.08 3.35 21.27
N ASP A 226 -8.48 2.07 21.32
CA ASP A 226 -8.30 1.24 22.51
C ASP A 226 -6.93 0.53 22.55
N GLY A 227 -6.18 0.59 21.45
CA GLY A 227 -4.84 0.03 21.27
C GLY A 227 -4.82 -1.27 20.49
N ASP A 228 -5.97 -1.84 20.15
CA ASP A 228 -6.12 -3.08 19.40
C ASP A 228 -6.51 -2.78 17.94
N LEU A 229 -5.92 -3.49 16.98
CA LEU A 229 -6.25 -3.25 15.57
C LEU A 229 -7.58 -3.85 15.17
N ASP A 230 -8.45 -3.03 14.64
CA ASP A 230 -9.77 -3.36 14.13
C ASP A 230 -9.78 -3.57 12.62
N MET A 231 -10.93 -3.94 12.09
CA MET A 231 -11.13 -4.03 10.65
C MET A 231 -12.43 -3.33 10.22
N VAL A 232 -12.33 -2.46 9.21
CA VAL A 232 -13.50 -1.86 8.56
C VAL A 232 -13.60 -2.40 7.14
N MET A 233 -14.75 -2.98 6.80
CA MET A 233 -14.95 -3.56 5.47
C MET A 233 -16.41 -3.59 5.05
N ARG A 234 -16.62 -3.84 3.76
CA ARG A 234 -17.95 -4.09 3.21
C ARG A 234 -18.29 -5.58 3.29
N THR A 235 -19.56 -5.86 3.48
CA THR A 235 -20.10 -7.22 3.53
C THR A 235 -21.32 -7.31 2.63
N PHE A 236 -21.59 -8.50 2.04
CA PHE A 236 -22.77 -8.73 1.20
C PHE A 236 -23.91 -9.44 1.91
N GLU A 237 -23.75 -9.83 3.17
CA GLU A 237 -24.79 -10.55 3.89
C GLU A 237 -26.06 -9.72 4.07
N GLY A 238 -27.12 -10.07 3.34
CA GLY A 238 -28.41 -9.36 3.36
C GLY A 238 -28.42 -8.01 2.62
N GLY A 239 -27.54 -7.83 1.64
CA GLY A 239 -27.27 -6.60 0.90
C GLY A 239 -25.90 -6.03 1.28
N GLU A 240 -25.38 -5.13 0.45
CA GLU A 240 -24.12 -4.45 0.79
C GLU A 240 -24.27 -3.66 2.08
N LYS A 241 -23.33 -3.84 2.98
CA LYS A 241 -23.27 -3.15 4.27
C LYS A 241 -21.84 -2.81 4.59
N LEU A 242 -21.66 -1.67 5.23
CA LEU A 242 -20.39 -1.29 5.84
C LEU A 242 -20.39 -1.74 7.29
N ARG A 243 -19.34 -2.44 7.68
CA ARG A 243 -19.20 -2.99 9.03
C ARG A 243 -17.85 -2.70 9.62
N TRP A 244 -17.84 -2.60 10.92
CA TRP A 244 -16.68 -2.58 11.77
C TRP A 244 -16.61 -3.87 12.56
N PHE A 245 -15.45 -4.48 12.56
CA PHE A 245 -15.09 -5.65 13.35
C PHE A 245 -14.16 -5.18 14.44
N GLU A 246 -14.75 -4.86 15.58
CA GLU A 246 -14.06 -4.42 16.79
C GLU A 246 -13.28 -5.60 17.37
N ASN A 247 -11.98 -5.44 17.48
CA ASN A 247 -11.10 -6.34 18.20
C ASN A 247 -11.19 -6.00 19.70
N ASN A 248 -11.19 -6.97 20.55
CA ASN A 248 -11.29 -6.75 22.00
C ASN A 248 -9.97 -7.06 22.72
N GLY A 249 -8.85 -7.08 21.98
CA GLY A 249 -7.53 -7.41 22.52
C GLY A 249 -7.37 -8.86 22.98
N SER A 250 -8.29 -9.74 22.59
CA SER A 250 -8.26 -11.17 22.88
C SER A 250 -8.58 -11.99 21.64
N GLU A 251 -8.21 -11.48 20.45
CA GLU A 251 -8.35 -12.13 19.15
C GLU A 251 -9.82 -12.47 18.81
N SER A 252 -10.75 -11.75 19.42
CA SER A 252 -12.18 -11.94 19.23
C SER A 252 -12.82 -10.69 18.67
N PHE A 253 -13.41 -10.84 17.47
CA PHE A 253 -14.00 -9.75 16.73
C PHE A 253 -15.51 -9.64 16.96
N THR A 254 -15.96 -8.45 17.38
CA THR A 254 -17.39 -8.11 17.48
C THR A 254 -17.81 -7.35 16.24
N GLN A 255 -18.82 -7.86 15.54
CA GLN A 255 -19.29 -7.25 14.30
C GLN A 255 -20.31 -6.14 14.57
N ASN A 256 -19.97 -4.92 14.23
CA ASN A 256 -20.79 -3.72 14.36
C ASN A 256 -21.24 -3.21 12.98
N LEU A 257 -22.49 -2.78 12.84
CA LEU A 257 -23.00 -2.18 11.62
C LEU A 257 -22.71 -0.67 11.64
N ILE A 258 -22.00 -0.18 10.60
CA ILE A 258 -21.80 1.26 10.39
C ILE A 258 -22.92 1.80 9.50
N ASP A 259 -23.14 1.21 8.32
CA ASP A 259 -24.14 1.68 7.37
C ASP A 259 -24.73 0.53 6.52
N ASN A 260 -25.95 0.76 6.00
CA ASN A 260 -26.66 -0.16 5.11
C ASN A 260 -26.61 0.27 3.62
N SER A 261 -25.82 1.26 3.28
CA SER A 261 -25.76 1.78 1.91
C SER A 261 -24.93 0.91 0.97
N ASN A 262 -25.35 0.87 -0.29
CA ASN A 262 -24.62 0.25 -1.38
C ASN A 262 -23.57 1.24 -1.90
N GLY A 263 -22.29 0.99 -1.71
CA GLY A 263 -21.26 1.90 -2.19
C GLY A 263 -19.97 1.20 -2.60
N GLY A 264 -19.14 1.86 -3.43
CA GLY A 264 -17.97 1.27 -4.05
C GLY A 264 -16.66 1.45 -3.27
N GLY A 265 -16.33 2.64 -2.83
CA GLY A 265 -15.05 2.95 -2.19
C GLY A 265 -15.13 2.97 -0.68
N LEU A 266 -14.03 2.64 -0.01
CA LEU A 266 -13.87 2.74 1.44
C LEU A 266 -12.53 3.39 1.76
N LYS A 267 -12.54 4.38 2.63
CA LYS A 267 -11.36 4.96 3.26
C LYS A 267 -11.66 5.25 4.72
N VAL A 268 -10.68 5.03 5.58
CA VAL A 268 -10.68 5.46 6.96
C VAL A 268 -9.57 6.48 7.13
N ILE A 269 -9.88 7.64 7.63
CA ILE A 269 -8.97 8.79 7.74
C ILE A 269 -9.57 9.79 8.72
N ASP A 270 -8.75 10.47 9.49
CA ASP A 270 -9.16 11.69 10.22
C ASP A 270 -9.36 12.82 9.20
N LEU A 271 -10.63 13.05 8.81
CA LEU A 271 -10.98 13.95 7.72
C LEU A 271 -11.08 15.41 8.17
N ASP A 272 -11.49 15.64 9.41
CA ASP A 272 -11.69 16.97 9.98
C ASP A 272 -10.59 17.39 10.97
N GLU A 273 -9.58 16.53 11.13
CA GLU A 273 -8.39 16.76 11.97
C GLU A 273 -8.74 16.96 13.45
N ASP A 274 -9.77 16.26 13.95
CA ASP A 274 -10.16 16.30 15.36
C ASP A 274 -9.50 15.23 16.23
N GLY A 275 -8.82 14.28 15.61
CA GLY A 275 -8.06 13.21 16.23
C GLY A 275 -8.75 11.85 16.11
N ASP A 276 -10.06 11.80 15.82
CA ASP A 276 -10.80 10.56 15.67
C ASP A 276 -10.85 10.12 14.19
N TYR A 277 -10.95 8.82 13.93
CA TYR A 277 -11.02 8.31 12.55
C TYR A 277 -12.42 8.39 11.96
N ASP A 278 -12.52 9.00 10.79
CA ASP A 278 -13.73 9.03 9.97
C ASP A 278 -13.78 7.88 8.96
N VAL A 279 -14.96 7.38 8.69
CA VAL A 279 -15.20 6.38 7.66
C VAL A 279 -15.87 7.01 6.45
N VAL A 280 -15.13 7.12 5.34
CA VAL A 280 -15.58 7.74 4.10
C VAL A 280 -15.92 6.68 3.06
N THR A 281 -17.14 6.75 2.52
CA THR A 281 -17.60 5.83 1.48
C THR A 281 -18.15 6.57 0.27
N ALA A 282 -18.06 5.93 -0.90
CA ALA A 282 -18.72 6.41 -2.10
C ALA A 282 -19.97 5.57 -2.35
N ASP A 283 -21.15 6.17 -2.20
CA ASP A 283 -22.43 5.51 -2.48
C ASP A 283 -22.74 5.58 -3.99
N GLY A 284 -23.04 4.41 -4.58
CA GLY A 284 -23.63 4.32 -5.91
C GLY A 284 -25.15 4.44 -5.82
N ASN A 285 -25.73 5.49 -6.38
CA ASN A 285 -27.19 5.62 -6.55
C ASN A 285 -27.67 4.74 -7.70
#